data_3e8a5c040acc5ac00b333891f4936dfa
#
_entry.id   3e8a5c040acc5ac00b333891f4936dfa
#
_cell.length_a   1.000
_cell.length_b   1.000
_cell.length_c   1.000
_cell.angle_alpha   90.00
_cell.angle_beta   90.00
_cell.angle_gamma   90.00
#
_symmetry.space_group_name_H-M   'P 1'
#
loop_
_entity.id
_entity.type
_entity.pdbx_description
1 polymer ?
#
loop_
_entity_poly.entity_id
_entity_poly.type
_entity_poly.pdbx_seq_one_letter_code
_entity_poly.pdbx_strand_id
1 'polypeptide(L)'
;MKIVYDENKNFPVSWEELHRNSKALAWRLLELGPFTGIVAVTRGGLVPAAIVARELEIRVIETACLSSYHDKSRGEVQILKPASMAEDGKSWLIIDDLVDTGETGKVLRQMMPNAHFATVYAKPA
;
A
#
# COMPACT_ATOMS: atom_id res chain seq x y z
N MET A 1 -5.93 16.53 10.73
CA MET A 1 -6.50 15.19 10.86
C MET A 1 -5.44 14.21 11.29
N LYS A 2 -5.84 13.23 12.06
CA LYS A 2 -4.93 12.18 12.49
C LYS A 2 -5.37 10.85 11.94
N ILE A 3 -4.40 10.02 11.64
CA ILE A 3 -4.63 8.65 11.22
C ILE A 3 -4.16 7.74 12.36
N VAL A 4 -5.02 6.84 12.77
CA VAL A 4 -4.69 5.89 13.82
C VAL A 4 -4.65 4.51 13.21
N TYR A 5 -3.54 3.83 13.38
CA TYR A 5 -3.30 2.56 12.72
C TYR A 5 -3.40 1.35 13.62
N ASP A 6 -3.29 1.55 14.90
CA ASP A 6 -3.22 0.44 15.83
C ASP A 6 -4.32 0.59 16.85
N GLU A 7 -5.15 -0.43 16.99
CA GLU A 7 -6.22 -0.43 17.98
C GLU A 7 -5.71 -0.36 19.40
N ASN A 8 -4.55 -0.93 19.63
CA ASN A 8 -3.97 -1.00 20.97
C ASN A 8 -2.98 0.11 21.26
N LYS A 9 -2.45 0.69 20.22
CA LYS A 9 -1.46 1.75 20.34
C LYS A 9 -1.76 2.79 19.31
N ASN A 10 -1.94 3.99 19.74
CA ASN A 10 -2.20 5.09 18.81
C ASN A 10 -0.87 5.60 18.27
N PHE A 11 -0.76 5.58 16.95
CA PHE A 11 0.33 6.23 16.25
C PHE A 11 -0.27 7.37 15.46
N PRO A 12 -0.60 8.47 16.13
CA PRO A 12 -1.22 9.58 15.43
C PRO A 12 -0.22 10.19 14.46
N VAL A 13 -0.68 10.34 13.23
CA VAL A 13 0.13 10.90 12.15
C VAL A 13 -0.63 12.09 11.59
N SER A 14 0.04 13.23 11.51
CA SER A 14 -0.55 14.40 10.90
C SER A 14 -0.50 14.28 9.38
N TRP A 15 -1.31 15.09 8.69
CA TRP A 15 -1.26 15.16 7.23
C TRP A 15 0.12 15.58 6.74
N GLU A 16 0.75 16.49 7.44
CA GLU A 16 2.10 16.94 7.08
C GLU A 16 3.12 15.82 7.19
N GLU A 17 3.03 15.03 8.25
CA GLU A 17 3.93 13.89 8.41
C GLU A 17 3.70 12.83 7.35
N LEU A 18 2.43 12.53 7.06
CA LEU A 18 2.10 11.55 6.03
C LEU A 18 2.64 11.99 4.68
N HIS A 19 2.45 13.26 4.34
CA HIS A 19 2.93 13.82 3.09
C HIS A 19 4.46 13.72 2.99
N ARG A 20 5.15 14.15 4.05
CA ARG A 20 6.61 14.12 4.09
C ARG A 20 7.14 12.69 3.97
N ASN A 21 6.55 11.77 4.72
CA ASN A 21 7.00 10.39 4.72
C ASN A 21 6.70 9.69 3.40
N SER A 22 5.60 10.05 2.76
CA SER A 22 5.28 9.49 1.44
C SER A 22 6.24 9.99 0.39
N LYS A 23 6.65 11.25 0.45
CA LYS A 23 7.67 11.79 -0.45
C LYS A 23 9.02 11.12 -0.23
N ALA A 24 9.38 10.91 1.03
CA ALA A 24 10.64 10.21 1.35
C ALA A 24 10.62 8.79 0.81
N LEU A 25 9.49 8.11 0.90
CA LEU A 25 9.33 6.78 0.32
C LEU A 25 9.54 6.83 -1.19
N ALA A 26 8.92 7.80 -1.86
CA ALA A 26 9.08 7.95 -3.30
C ALA A 26 10.55 8.09 -3.70
N TRP A 27 11.29 8.87 -2.97
CA TRP A 27 12.71 9.08 -3.29
C TRP A 27 13.51 7.80 -3.16
N ARG A 28 13.19 6.97 -2.18
CA ARG A 28 13.85 5.66 -2.04
C ARG A 28 13.47 4.71 -3.17
N LEU A 29 12.29 4.88 -3.74
CA LEU A 29 11.81 4.03 -4.82
C LEU A 29 12.34 4.43 -6.20
N LEU A 30 12.95 5.60 -6.32
CA LEU A 30 13.47 6.08 -7.60
C LEU A 30 14.44 5.09 -8.25
N GLU A 31 15.27 4.45 -7.46
CA GLU A 31 16.29 3.55 -7.99
C GLU A 31 15.73 2.21 -8.44
N LEU A 32 14.52 1.88 -8.01
CA LEU A 32 13.91 0.59 -8.29
C LEU A 32 13.03 0.60 -9.54
N GLY A 33 12.77 1.81 -10.06
CA GLY A 33 11.95 1.96 -11.25
C GLY A 33 12.73 1.85 -12.53
N PRO A 34 12.13 2.26 -13.63
CA PRO A 34 10.82 2.91 -13.71
C PRO A 34 9.66 1.94 -13.50
N PHE A 35 8.53 2.49 -13.07
CA PHE A 35 7.31 1.72 -12.87
C PHE A 35 6.26 2.13 -13.88
N THR A 36 5.53 1.14 -14.40
CA THR A 36 4.42 1.37 -15.33
C THR A 36 3.24 2.03 -14.64
N GLY A 37 2.97 1.64 -13.40
CA GLY A 37 1.85 2.16 -12.65
C GLY A 37 1.94 1.81 -11.18
N ILE A 38 0.98 2.33 -10.44
CA ILE A 38 0.86 2.06 -9.01
C ILE A 38 -0.47 1.35 -8.75
N VAL A 39 -0.43 0.34 -7.89
CA VAL A 39 -1.64 -0.23 -7.31
C VAL A 39 -1.77 0.32 -5.91
N ALA A 40 -2.79 1.12 -5.68
CA ALA A 40 -3.12 1.63 -4.35
C ALA A 40 -4.01 0.62 -3.64
N VAL A 41 -3.59 0.18 -2.48
CA VAL A 41 -4.42 -0.72 -1.67
C VAL A 41 -5.40 0.15 -0.89
N THR A 42 -6.66 0.06 -1.27
CA THR A 42 -7.66 0.94 -0.71
C THR A 42 -8.11 0.45 0.68
N ARG A 43 -8.44 1.32 1.53
CA ARG A 43 -8.43 2.79 1.37
C ARG A 43 -7.12 3.41 1.85
N GLY A 44 -6.39 2.74 2.71
CA GLY A 44 -5.21 3.31 3.37
C GLY A 44 -4.12 3.77 2.42
N GLY A 45 -3.96 3.08 1.31
CA GLY A 45 -2.93 3.42 0.34
C GLY A 45 -3.28 4.54 -0.63
N LEU A 46 -4.51 5.03 -0.61
CA LEU A 46 -4.93 6.03 -1.60
C LEU A 46 -4.14 7.33 -1.53
N VAL A 47 -4.01 7.90 -0.33
CA VAL A 47 -3.28 9.17 -0.19
C VAL A 47 -1.78 8.97 -0.43
N PRO A 48 -1.13 7.97 0.18
CA PRO A 48 0.28 7.71 -0.13
C PRO A 48 0.54 7.46 -1.61
N ALA A 49 -0.33 6.69 -2.26
CA ALA A 49 -0.17 6.40 -3.69
C ALA A 49 -0.24 7.66 -4.53
N ALA A 50 -1.15 8.57 -4.20
CA ALA A 50 -1.27 9.83 -4.94
C ALA A 50 0.02 10.66 -4.81
N ILE A 51 0.58 10.71 -3.63
CA ILE A 51 1.81 11.46 -3.39
C ILE A 51 2.99 10.82 -4.11
N VAL A 52 3.14 9.51 -3.99
CA VAL A 52 4.23 8.78 -4.64
C VAL A 52 4.12 8.89 -6.15
N ALA A 53 2.90 8.76 -6.68
CA ALA A 53 2.68 8.85 -8.13
C ALA A 53 3.13 10.21 -8.66
N ARG A 54 2.81 11.27 -7.93
CA ARG A 54 3.21 12.62 -8.32
C ARG A 54 4.72 12.77 -8.29
N GLU A 55 5.36 12.31 -7.22
CA GLU A 55 6.81 12.44 -7.09
C GLU A 55 7.57 11.64 -8.14
N LEU A 56 7.08 10.46 -8.49
CA LEU A 56 7.72 9.60 -9.48
C LEU A 56 7.20 9.83 -10.89
N GLU A 57 6.27 10.75 -11.06
CA GLU A 57 5.64 11.07 -12.35
C GLU A 57 5.00 9.84 -12.99
N ILE A 58 4.34 9.04 -12.17
CA ILE A 58 3.58 7.89 -12.63
C ILE A 58 2.12 8.32 -12.79
N ARG A 59 1.56 8.13 -13.97
CA ARG A 59 0.20 8.59 -14.25
C ARG A 59 -0.87 7.54 -13.98
N VAL A 60 -0.53 6.27 -14.11
CA VAL A 60 -1.52 5.20 -14.03
C VAL A 60 -1.59 4.69 -12.60
N ILE A 61 -2.77 4.81 -11.99
CA ILE A 61 -3.03 4.27 -10.66
C ILE A 61 -4.22 3.33 -10.76
N GLU A 62 -3.97 2.07 -10.44
CA GLU A 62 -4.99 1.06 -10.29
C GLU A 62 -5.26 0.88 -8.79
N THR A 63 -6.33 0.23 -8.42
CA THR A 63 -6.65 -0.05 -7.03
C THR A 63 -6.85 -1.53 -6.79
N ALA A 64 -6.52 -1.96 -5.59
CA ALA A 64 -6.89 -3.27 -5.08
C ALA A 64 -7.62 -3.06 -3.76
N CYS A 65 -8.73 -3.75 -3.58
CA CYS A 65 -9.48 -3.64 -2.34
C CYS A 65 -9.56 -5.01 -1.69
N LEU A 66 -9.07 -5.09 -0.47
CA LEU A 66 -9.08 -6.30 0.32
C LEU A 66 -9.86 -6.05 1.59
N SER A 67 -10.55 -7.06 2.08
CA SER A 67 -11.16 -6.99 3.40
C SER A 67 -10.56 -8.05 4.28
N SER A 68 -10.29 -7.70 5.52
CA SER A 68 -9.88 -8.68 6.50
C SER A 68 -11.06 -8.93 7.42
N TYR A 69 -11.26 -10.19 7.79
CA TYR A 69 -12.28 -10.54 8.75
C TYR A 69 -11.74 -10.30 10.15
N HIS A 70 -12.59 -9.72 10.97
CA HIS A 70 -12.28 -9.58 12.38
C HIS A 70 -12.51 -10.89 13.13
N ASP A 71 -13.06 -11.87 12.47
CA ASP A 71 -13.25 -13.19 13.05
C ASP A 71 -11.89 -13.85 13.17
N LYS A 72 -11.41 -13.94 14.39
CA LYS A 72 -10.09 -14.45 14.67
C LYS A 72 -9.90 -15.92 14.37
N SER A 73 -10.99 -16.65 14.24
CA SER A 73 -10.91 -18.07 13.94
C SER A 73 -10.50 -18.32 12.49
N ARG A 74 -10.61 -17.32 11.64
CA ARG A 74 -10.35 -17.50 10.22
C ARG A 74 -9.04 -16.89 9.75
N GLY A 75 -8.77 -15.66 10.15
CA GLY A 75 -7.60 -14.93 9.65
C GLY A 75 -7.62 -14.72 8.14
N GLU A 76 -8.78 -14.81 7.53
CA GLU A 76 -8.88 -14.75 6.09
C GLU A 76 -9.00 -13.33 5.57
N VAL A 77 -8.39 -13.12 4.41
CA VAL A 77 -8.49 -11.86 3.68
C VAL A 77 -9.20 -12.16 2.37
N GLN A 78 -10.22 -11.38 2.07
CA GLN A 78 -10.94 -11.52 0.82
C GLN A 78 -10.58 -10.41 -0.15
N ILE A 79 -10.50 -10.78 -1.41
CA ILE A 79 -10.28 -9.81 -2.48
C ILE A 79 -11.65 -9.29 -2.89
N LEU A 80 -11.92 -8.00 -2.60
CA LEU A 80 -13.16 -7.35 -3.00
C LEU A 80 -13.05 -6.77 -4.40
N LYS A 81 -11.86 -6.29 -4.76
CA LYS A 81 -11.57 -5.79 -6.10
C LYS A 81 -10.12 -6.09 -6.42
N PRO A 82 -9.86 -6.93 -7.43
CA PRO A 82 -8.48 -7.18 -7.84
C PRO A 82 -7.93 -6.03 -8.67
N ALA A 83 -6.61 -5.95 -8.73
CA ALA A 83 -5.92 -4.97 -9.56
C ALA A 83 -5.67 -5.56 -10.95
N SER A 84 -6.72 -5.76 -11.70
CA SER A 84 -6.66 -6.51 -12.95
C SER A 84 -5.74 -5.91 -13.99
N MET A 85 -5.65 -4.58 -14.04
CA MET A 85 -4.79 -3.92 -15.01
C MET A 85 -3.31 -4.24 -14.79
N ALA A 86 -2.92 -4.51 -13.57
CA ALA A 86 -1.52 -4.79 -13.25
C ALA A 86 -1.09 -6.20 -13.62
N GLU A 87 -2.02 -7.09 -13.87
CA GLU A 87 -1.76 -8.50 -14.19
C GLU A 87 -0.87 -9.15 -13.12
N ASP A 88 0.31 -9.67 -13.49
CA ASP A 88 1.21 -10.28 -12.52
C ASP A 88 2.02 -9.27 -11.72
N GLY A 89 1.86 -7.99 -12.01
CA GLY A 89 2.51 -6.91 -11.30
C GLY A 89 3.89 -6.52 -11.80
N LYS A 90 4.36 -7.12 -12.88
CA LYS A 90 5.68 -6.78 -13.41
C LYS A 90 5.73 -5.29 -13.75
N SER A 91 6.73 -4.61 -13.23
CA SER A 91 6.93 -3.16 -13.37
C SER A 91 5.84 -2.33 -12.70
N TRP A 92 5.09 -2.92 -11.78
CA TRP A 92 4.09 -2.22 -10.98
C TRP A 92 4.53 -2.09 -9.55
N LEU A 93 4.10 -1.02 -8.92
CA LEU A 93 4.42 -0.70 -7.53
C LEU A 93 3.13 -0.74 -6.71
N ILE A 94 3.10 -1.58 -5.69
CA ILE A 94 1.96 -1.65 -4.77
C ILE A 94 2.24 -0.73 -3.59
N ILE A 95 1.31 0.17 -3.31
CA ILE A 95 1.43 1.11 -2.19
C ILE A 95 0.31 0.89 -1.20
N ASP A 96 0.67 0.70 0.05
CA ASP A 96 -0.27 0.70 1.16
C ASP A 96 0.26 1.64 2.23
N ASP A 97 -0.56 1.96 3.23
CA ASP A 97 -0.14 2.85 4.30
C ASP A 97 0.63 2.11 5.38
N LEU A 98 0.18 0.93 5.76
CA LEU A 98 0.73 0.22 6.91
C LEU A 98 0.70 -1.29 6.68
N VAL A 99 1.79 -1.95 7.04
CA VAL A 99 1.83 -3.42 7.12
C VAL A 99 1.54 -3.80 8.57
N ASP A 100 0.50 -4.59 8.78
CA ASP A 100 0.12 -5.03 10.11
C ASP A 100 0.49 -6.49 10.34
N THR A 101 -0.30 -7.43 9.84
CA THR A 101 -0.12 -8.85 10.13
C THR A 101 0.64 -9.60 9.07
N GLY A 102 0.77 -9.03 7.90
CA GLY A 102 1.35 -9.72 6.76
C GLY A 102 0.36 -10.53 5.94
N GLU A 103 -0.86 -10.72 6.43
CA GLU A 103 -1.86 -11.47 5.66
C GLU A 103 -2.25 -10.74 4.37
N THR A 104 -2.45 -9.43 4.47
CA THR A 104 -2.71 -8.60 3.30
C THR A 104 -1.55 -8.68 2.32
N GLY A 105 -0.32 -8.62 2.84
CA GLY A 105 0.86 -8.71 1.99
C GLY A 105 0.95 -10.04 1.25
N LYS A 106 0.58 -11.13 1.90
CA LYS A 106 0.56 -12.44 1.26
C LYS A 106 -0.42 -12.49 0.11
N VAL A 107 -1.63 -11.97 0.32
CA VAL A 107 -2.66 -11.97 -0.71
C VAL A 107 -2.22 -11.12 -1.90
N LEU A 108 -1.66 -9.95 -1.62
CA LEU A 108 -1.15 -9.07 -2.67
C LEU A 108 -0.01 -9.73 -3.44
N ARG A 109 0.87 -10.44 -2.74
CA ARG A 109 1.99 -11.15 -3.37
C ARG A 109 1.50 -12.28 -4.25
N GLN A 110 0.44 -12.96 -3.85
CA GLN A 110 -0.18 -13.98 -4.68
C GLN A 110 -0.88 -13.39 -5.89
N MET A 111 -1.53 -12.24 -5.70
CA MET A 111 -2.23 -11.55 -6.77
C MET A 111 -1.26 -11.00 -7.81
N MET A 112 -0.15 -10.42 -7.34
CA MET A 112 0.82 -9.76 -8.20
C MET A 112 2.23 -10.17 -7.78
N PRO A 113 2.65 -11.39 -8.14
CA PRO A 113 3.91 -11.93 -7.63
C PRO A 113 5.14 -11.16 -8.08
N ASN A 114 5.07 -10.42 -9.16
CA ASN A 114 6.20 -9.70 -9.71
C ASN A 114 6.19 -8.20 -9.42
N ALA A 115 5.22 -7.73 -8.62
CA ALA A 115 5.16 -6.33 -8.24
C ALA A 115 6.12 -6.03 -7.11
N HIS A 116 6.53 -4.77 -7.04
CA HIS A 116 7.28 -4.27 -5.91
C HIS A 116 6.30 -3.72 -4.87
N PHE A 117 6.43 -4.13 -3.63
CA PHE A 117 5.51 -3.74 -2.57
C PHE A 117 6.19 -2.77 -1.61
N ALA A 118 5.55 -1.64 -1.35
CA ALA A 118 6.07 -0.62 -0.44
C ALA A 118 4.97 -0.07 0.45
N THR A 119 5.34 0.25 1.68
CA THR A 119 4.43 0.88 2.63
C THR A 119 5.11 2.10 3.24
N VAL A 120 4.29 3.08 3.63
CA VAL A 120 4.82 4.27 4.29
C VAL A 120 5.25 3.93 5.71
N TYR A 121 4.46 3.10 6.38
CA TYR A 121 4.71 2.72 7.76
C TYR A 121 4.73 1.20 7.90
N ALA A 122 5.42 0.74 8.93
CA ALA A 122 5.39 -0.65 9.31
C ALA A 122 5.09 -0.72 10.80
N LYS A 123 4.23 -1.67 11.18
CA LYS A 123 3.94 -1.87 12.59
C LYS A 123 5.14 -2.50 13.24
N PRO A 124 5.59 -1.99 14.39
CA PRO A 124 6.71 -2.59 15.09
C PRO A 124 6.41 -4.04 15.48
N ALA A 125 7.41 -4.87 15.38
CA ALA A 125 7.29 -6.28 15.76
C ALA A 125 7.13 -6.44 17.27
#